data_3a05e7d5a364d08420e7c4dbdf3d934b
#
_entry.id   3a05e7d5a364d08420e7c4dbdf3d934b
#
_cell.length_a   1.000
_cell.length_b   1.000
_cell.length_c   1.000
_cell.angle_alpha   90.00
_cell.angle_beta   90.00
_cell.angle_gamma   90.00
#
_symmetry.space_group_name_H-M   'P 1'
#
loop_
_entity.id
_entity.type
_entity.pdbx_description
1 polymer ?
#
loop_
_entity_poly.entity_id
_entity_poly.type
_entity_poly.pdbx_seq_one_letter_code
_entity_poly.pdbx_strand_id
1 'polypeptide(L)'
;MALSALESVEDAFDGTKRLLWPFARGTWFRLAVVMLFVGAGGFSPTSFLNLGTLPGDGTGEPPGQQPEPQPGGPDPGALTPELTPELLVFLVLFVLLAVAVFLLWQIASAVIEFVFVESLGAEAVKLREFFTGNVRPGVRLFLFRTGVSLLVFGGVVVALLAVGILVGGWPVTQWDEGAILALVFLGIPLLLGATFALGLVLGLTTTFIVPTMLAEDRGVFSAWRRFLGVVADEPVEILVYLVINFVLGIAIGLATGALTLALLIVVGVPALLVSLPVLLTVGVTPLSGTVLLVVWLAAGVLFFVANLLVAVPFRTFRRYYALLVLGDVDADLDVVPTTRAAVRADGGEEPFDDEAGTDVGDGGDAPSVGGDAEGGDGDGGTWNVDRGERGSGDGDDPGGDR
;
A
#
# COMPACT_ATOMS: atom_id res chain seq x y z
N MET A 1 -17.42 -12.21 18.85
CA MET A 1 -16.66 -12.38 17.62
C MET A 1 -16.80 -11.21 16.63
N ALA A 2 -17.96 -10.67 16.31
CA ALA A 2 -18.06 -9.45 15.46
C ALA A 2 -17.43 -8.18 16.07
N LEU A 3 -17.08 -8.18 17.34
CA LEU A 3 -16.38 -7.09 18.04
C LEU A 3 -14.87 -7.14 17.84
N SER A 4 -14.27 -8.29 17.54
CA SER A 4 -12.81 -8.45 17.36
C SER A 4 -12.28 -7.61 16.17
N ALA A 5 -13.00 -7.57 15.07
CA ALA A 5 -12.61 -6.76 13.91
C ALA A 5 -12.65 -5.24 14.17
N LEU A 6 -13.46 -4.77 15.14
CA LEU A 6 -13.48 -3.36 15.57
C LEU A 6 -12.31 -3.06 16.54
N GLU A 7 -12.05 -3.96 17.48
CA GLU A 7 -10.92 -3.85 18.41
C GLU A 7 -9.59 -3.85 17.64
N SER A 8 -9.48 -4.66 16.58
CA SER A 8 -8.30 -4.68 15.70
C SER A 8 -8.04 -3.35 14.96
N VAL A 9 -9.02 -2.43 14.87
CA VAL A 9 -8.79 -1.08 14.30
C VAL A 9 -7.96 -0.23 15.27
N GLU A 10 -8.27 -0.28 16.56
CA GLU A 10 -7.53 0.43 17.60
C GLU A 10 -6.13 -0.17 17.77
N ASP A 11 -6.05 -1.50 17.86
CA ASP A 11 -4.80 -2.25 17.88
C ASP A 11 -3.88 -1.89 16.69
N ALA A 12 -4.45 -1.75 15.49
CA ALA A 12 -3.71 -1.37 14.28
C ALA A 12 -3.18 0.07 14.34
N PHE A 13 -3.94 0.97 14.97
CA PHE A 13 -3.52 2.35 15.16
C PHE A 13 -2.33 2.42 16.13
N ASP A 14 -2.42 1.72 17.25
CA ASP A 14 -1.34 1.68 18.24
C ASP A 14 -0.10 0.95 17.71
N GLY A 15 -0.25 -0.16 16.99
CA GLY A 15 0.84 -0.81 16.29
C GLY A 15 1.53 0.11 15.28
N THR A 16 0.76 0.91 14.55
CA THR A 16 1.30 1.92 13.63
C THR A 16 2.06 3.01 14.37
N LYS A 17 1.49 3.49 15.49
CA LYS A 17 2.12 4.51 16.33
C LYS A 17 3.44 3.99 16.93
N ARG A 18 3.48 2.77 17.43
CA ARG A 18 4.72 2.14 17.96
C ARG A 18 5.83 2.06 16.92
N LEU A 19 5.52 1.65 15.69
CA LEU A 19 6.50 1.55 14.61
C LEU A 19 7.01 2.91 14.13
N LEU A 20 6.12 3.90 14.07
CA LEU A 20 6.44 5.22 13.48
C LEU A 20 6.88 6.25 14.51
N TRP A 21 6.58 6.05 15.80
CA TRP A 21 6.91 6.95 16.89
C TRP A 21 7.77 6.27 17.95
N PRO A 22 8.89 6.86 18.42
CA PRO A 22 9.41 8.19 18.08
C PRO A 22 9.95 8.28 16.64
N PHE A 23 9.86 9.47 16.04
CA PHE A 23 10.22 9.72 14.64
C PHE A 23 11.70 9.41 14.38
N ALA A 24 11.98 8.25 13.80
CA ALA A 24 13.31 7.84 13.39
C ALA A 24 13.49 8.06 11.88
N ARG A 25 14.31 9.05 11.49
CA ARG A 25 14.53 9.42 10.06
C ARG A 25 14.90 8.22 9.19
N GLY A 26 15.70 7.29 9.74
CA GLY A 26 16.12 6.08 9.01
C GLY A 26 14.97 5.13 8.72
N THR A 27 14.08 4.89 9.67
CA THR A 27 12.87 4.05 9.51
C THR A 27 11.91 4.67 8.52
N TRP A 28 11.64 5.97 8.66
CA TRP A 28 10.75 6.70 7.75
C TRP A 28 11.25 6.70 6.31
N PHE A 29 12.56 6.95 6.10
CA PHE A 29 13.15 6.90 4.75
C PHE A 29 13.04 5.50 4.13
N ARG A 30 13.36 4.44 4.91
CA ARG A 30 13.25 3.06 4.42
C ARG A 30 11.80 2.69 4.11
N LEU A 31 10.84 3.08 4.95
CA LEU A 31 9.42 2.88 4.68
C LEU A 31 8.96 3.68 3.47
N ALA A 32 9.41 4.92 3.28
CA ALA A 32 9.10 5.69 2.07
C ALA A 32 9.61 4.99 0.80
N VAL A 33 10.81 4.39 0.85
CA VAL A 33 11.32 3.55 -0.26
C VAL A 33 10.43 2.32 -0.48
N VAL A 34 9.97 1.66 0.59
CA VAL A 34 8.99 0.56 0.48
C VAL A 34 7.69 1.07 -0.16
N MET A 35 7.18 2.23 0.27
CA MET A 35 5.95 2.80 -0.27
C MET A 35 6.04 3.20 -1.75
N LEU A 36 7.25 3.47 -2.25
CA LEU A 36 7.49 3.71 -3.68
C LEU A 36 7.07 2.50 -4.54
N PHE A 37 7.28 1.29 -4.02
CA PHE A 37 6.98 0.04 -4.72
C PHE A 37 5.65 -0.59 -4.28
N VAL A 38 5.27 -0.46 -3.01
CA VAL A 38 4.01 -0.99 -2.48
C VAL A 38 2.84 -0.25 -3.12
N GLY A 39 1.99 -0.99 -3.84
CA GLY A 39 0.87 -0.43 -4.61
C GLY A 39 1.20 -0.02 -6.04
N ALA A 40 2.48 0.03 -6.44
CA ALA A 40 2.84 0.19 -7.86
C ALA A 40 2.69 -1.12 -8.65
N GLY A 41 2.72 -2.27 -7.96
CA GLY A 41 2.53 -3.60 -8.56
C GLY A 41 1.08 -4.01 -8.80
N GLY A 42 0.13 -3.26 -8.28
CA GLY A 42 -1.26 -3.36 -8.67
C GLY A 42 -1.49 -2.43 -9.87
N PHE A 43 -1.59 -2.99 -11.07
CA PHE A 43 -2.18 -2.30 -12.20
C PHE A 43 -3.63 -1.97 -11.77
N SER A 44 -3.77 -0.82 -11.09
CA SER A 44 -5.10 -0.34 -10.69
C SER A 44 -5.71 0.32 -11.92
N PRO A 45 -6.80 -0.25 -12.48
CA PRO A 45 -7.50 0.39 -13.59
C PRO A 45 -8.02 1.78 -13.24
N THR A 46 -8.20 2.07 -11.95
CA THR A 46 -8.49 3.42 -11.46
C THR A 46 -7.34 4.40 -11.68
N SER A 47 -6.08 3.93 -11.75
CA SER A 47 -4.96 4.76 -12.16
C SER A 47 -5.04 5.16 -13.65
N PHE A 48 -5.64 4.32 -14.48
CA PHE A 48 -5.92 4.63 -15.90
C PHE A 48 -7.05 5.65 -16.04
N LEU A 49 -8.07 5.58 -15.19
CA LEU A 49 -9.14 6.58 -15.17
C LEU A 49 -8.63 7.93 -14.67
N ASN A 50 -7.65 7.95 -13.76
CA ASN A 50 -6.96 9.17 -13.33
C ASN A 50 -6.00 9.74 -14.39
N LEU A 51 -5.52 8.94 -15.34
CA LEU A 51 -4.73 9.46 -16.48
C LEU A 51 -5.60 10.27 -17.45
N GLY A 52 -6.91 10.03 -17.47
CA GLY A 52 -7.89 10.82 -18.20
C GLY A 52 -8.18 12.20 -17.62
N THR A 53 -7.67 12.51 -16.43
CA THR A 53 -7.70 13.84 -15.80
C THR A 53 -6.38 14.60 -15.96
N LEU A 54 -5.57 14.28 -16.97
CA LEU A 54 -4.63 15.26 -17.48
C LEU A 54 -5.46 16.49 -17.86
N PRO A 55 -5.06 17.71 -17.51
CA PRO A 55 -5.69 18.91 -18.01
C PRO A 55 -5.38 18.99 -19.50
N GLY A 56 -6.09 18.20 -20.28
CA GLY A 56 -6.25 18.26 -21.69
C GLY A 56 -7.47 19.10 -21.92
N ASP A 57 -7.21 20.29 -22.32
CA ASP A 57 -8.05 21.17 -23.14
C ASP A 57 -9.57 20.90 -23.05
N GLY A 58 -10.15 21.40 -21.95
CA GLY A 58 -11.61 21.47 -21.78
C GLY A 58 -12.25 22.61 -22.60
N THR A 59 -11.79 22.83 -23.83
CA THR A 59 -12.52 23.60 -24.81
C THR A 59 -13.40 22.61 -25.59
N GLY A 60 -14.61 22.41 -25.04
CA GLY A 60 -15.70 21.78 -25.80
C GLY A 60 -16.07 22.66 -26.99
N GLU A 61 -15.25 22.60 -28.04
CA GLU A 61 -15.70 23.05 -29.34
C GLU A 61 -16.66 22.01 -29.94
N PRO A 62 -17.82 22.43 -30.43
CA PRO A 62 -18.77 21.53 -31.09
C PRO A 62 -18.10 20.87 -32.30
N PRO A 63 -18.31 19.58 -32.55
CA PRO A 63 -17.78 18.92 -33.73
C PRO A 63 -18.45 19.51 -34.98
N GLY A 64 -17.72 20.34 -35.72
CA GLY A 64 -18.27 20.84 -37.01
C GLY A 64 -17.57 22.01 -37.66
N GLN A 65 -16.59 22.65 -37.06
CA GLN A 65 -15.82 23.70 -37.74
C GLN A 65 -14.36 23.28 -37.88
N GLN A 66 -14.04 22.65 -39.04
CA GLN A 66 -12.65 22.59 -39.46
C GLN A 66 -12.21 24.05 -39.73
N PRO A 67 -11.13 24.53 -39.11
CA PRO A 67 -10.57 25.83 -39.49
C PRO A 67 -10.19 25.79 -40.99
N GLU A 68 -10.69 26.72 -41.76
CA GLU A 68 -10.20 26.89 -43.14
C GLU A 68 -8.69 27.08 -43.13
N PRO A 69 -7.93 26.43 -44.00
CA PRO A 69 -6.48 26.58 -44.07
C PRO A 69 -6.13 28.06 -44.33
N GLN A 70 -5.58 28.74 -43.33
CA GLN A 70 -5.04 30.07 -43.53
C GLN A 70 -3.85 29.97 -44.50
N PRO A 71 -3.83 30.73 -45.62
CA PRO A 71 -2.70 30.74 -46.52
C PRO A 71 -1.47 31.32 -45.79
N GLY A 72 -0.47 30.47 -45.52
CA GLY A 72 0.77 30.85 -44.84
C GLY A 72 0.96 30.32 -43.43
N GLY A 73 0.04 29.53 -42.87
CA GLY A 73 0.27 28.75 -41.65
C GLY A 73 1.25 27.59 -41.90
N PRO A 74 2.00 27.16 -40.86
CA PRO A 74 2.83 25.96 -41.02
C PRO A 74 1.95 24.80 -41.42
N ASP A 75 2.33 24.13 -42.50
CA ASP A 75 1.64 22.96 -43.01
C ASP A 75 1.47 21.90 -41.91
N PRO A 76 0.25 21.54 -41.49
CA PRO A 76 0.05 20.50 -40.50
C PRO A 76 0.70 19.16 -40.88
N GLY A 77 0.95 18.93 -42.15
CA GLY A 77 1.70 17.80 -42.71
C GLY A 77 3.21 17.87 -42.44
N ALA A 78 3.76 19.07 -42.15
CA ALA A 78 5.18 19.22 -41.85
C ALA A 78 5.59 18.72 -40.44
N LEU A 79 4.63 18.41 -39.60
CA LEU A 79 4.86 17.85 -38.27
C LEU A 79 4.68 16.32 -38.20
N THR A 80 4.36 15.66 -39.32
CA THR A 80 4.44 14.20 -39.37
C THR A 80 5.91 13.82 -39.54
N PRO A 81 6.61 13.34 -38.49
CA PRO A 81 7.97 12.89 -38.68
C PRO A 81 7.93 11.72 -39.64
N GLU A 82 8.62 11.85 -40.78
CA GLU A 82 8.82 10.70 -41.65
C GLU A 82 9.44 9.57 -40.81
N LEU A 83 8.73 8.44 -40.73
CA LEU A 83 9.20 7.26 -40.02
C LEU A 83 10.38 6.65 -40.78
N THR A 84 11.55 7.25 -40.59
CA THR A 84 12.79 6.68 -41.16
C THR A 84 13.07 5.31 -40.48
N PRO A 85 13.68 4.36 -41.22
CA PRO A 85 14.06 3.06 -40.65
C PRO A 85 14.86 3.19 -39.33
N GLU A 86 15.70 4.21 -39.22
CA GLU A 86 16.51 4.50 -38.02
C GLU A 86 15.63 4.92 -36.83
N LEU A 87 14.62 5.77 -37.07
CA LEU A 87 13.65 6.17 -36.05
C LEU A 87 12.80 4.98 -35.59
N LEU A 88 12.42 4.08 -36.52
CA LEU A 88 11.71 2.84 -36.16
C LEU A 88 12.57 1.92 -35.30
N VAL A 89 13.84 1.72 -35.64
CA VAL A 89 14.77 0.92 -34.82
C VAL A 89 14.95 1.55 -33.43
N PHE A 90 15.15 2.88 -33.36
CA PHE A 90 15.22 3.58 -32.08
C PHE A 90 13.95 3.42 -31.27
N LEU A 91 12.77 3.59 -31.85
CA LEU A 91 11.48 3.43 -31.19
C LEU A 91 11.29 2.01 -30.66
N VAL A 92 11.63 0.98 -31.47
CA VAL A 92 11.55 -0.42 -31.02
C VAL A 92 12.49 -0.68 -29.86
N LEU A 93 13.74 -0.23 -29.92
CA LEU A 93 14.69 -0.38 -28.82
C LEU A 93 14.25 0.36 -27.58
N PHE A 94 13.70 1.56 -27.71
CA PHE A 94 13.13 2.35 -26.62
C PHE A 94 11.96 1.62 -25.96
N VAL A 95 11.02 1.09 -26.76
CA VAL A 95 9.88 0.31 -26.26
C VAL A 95 10.35 -0.96 -25.55
N LEU A 96 11.29 -1.70 -26.12
CA LEU A 96 11.86 -2.89 -25.48
C LEU A 96 12.53 -2.57 -24.14
N LEU A 97 13.31 -1.49 -24.10
CA LEU A 97 13.93 -1.02 -22.85
C LEU A 97 12.87 -0.60 -21.83
N ALA A 98 11.86 0.16 -22.25
CA ALA A 98 10.77 0.59 -21.37
C ALA A 98 9.99 -0.61 -20.81
N VAL A 99 9.71 -1.62 -21.63
CA VAL A 99 9.07 -2.87 -21.20
C VAL A 99 9.97 -3.63 -20.22
N ALA A 100 11.27 -3.74 -20.48
CA ALA A 100 12.20 -4.40 -19.58
C ALA A 100 12.27 -3.71 -18.21
N VAL A 101 12.39 -2.38 -18.20
CA VAL A 101 12.38 -1.58 -16.96
C VAL A 101 11.05 -1.74 -16.22
N PHE A 102 9.93 -1.71 -16.92
CA PHE A 102 8.60 -1.92 -16.35
C PHE A 102 8.47 -3.30 -15.70
N LEU A 103 8.91 -4.37 -16.38
CA LEU A 103 8.89 -5.73 -15.82
C LEU A 103 9.77 -5.87 -14.58
N LEU A 104 10.99 -5.31 -14.61
CA LEU A 104 11.86 -5.28 -13.43
C LEU A 104 11.23 -4.53 -12.26
N TRP A 105 10.57 -3.40 -12.54
CA TRP A 105 9.81 -2.64 -11.54
C TRP A 105 8.68 -3.47 -10.92
N GLN A 106 7.91 -4.17 -11.73
CA GLN A 106 6.80 -5.03 -11.28
C GLN A 106 7.29 -6.20 -10.43
N ILE A 107 8.42 -6.83 -10.80
CA ILE A 107 9.06 -7.88 -10.00
C ILE A 107 9.54 -7.31 -8.66
N ALA A 108 10.24 -6.18 -8.68
CA ALA A 108 10.71 -5.51 -7.48
C ALA A 108 9.54 -5.14 -6.54
N SER A 109 8.45 -4.61 -7.10
CA SER A 109 7.22 -4.31 -6.37
C SER A 109 6.63 -5.56 -5.69
N ALA A 110 6.57 -6.69 -6.40
CA ALA A 110 6.07 -7.94 -5.84
C ALA A 110 6.97 -8.48 -4.71
N VAL A 111 8.29 -8.34 -4.81
CA VAL A 111 9.23 -8.72 -3.74
C VAL A 111 9.07 -7.80 -2.52
N ILE A 112 8.95 -6.49 -2.75
CA ILE A 112 8.85 -5.49 -1.67
C ILE A 112 7.54 -5.63 -0.88
N GLU A 113 6.48 -6.20 -1.45
CA GLU A 113 5.27 -6.56 -0.69
C GLU A 113 5.59 -7.52 0.47
N PHE A 114 6.42 -8.54 0.24
CA PHE A 114 6.88 -9.46 1.29
C PHE A 114 7.79 -8.75 2.29
N VAL A 115 8.74 -7.94 1.79
CA VAL A 115 9.63 -7.12 2.63
C VAL A 115 8.82 -6.22 3.58
N PHE A 116 7.72 -5.67 3.10
CA PHE A 116 6.86 -4.81 3.91
C PHE A 116 6.19 -5.61 5.04
N VAL A 117 5.57 -6.76 4.73
CA VAL A 117 4.94 -7.63 5.75
C VAL A 117 5.96 -8.10 6.79
N GLU A 118 7.12 -8.58 6.33
CA GLU A 118 8.20 -9.06 7.21
C GLU A 118 8.77 -7.93 8.08
N SER A 119 8.85 -6.70 7.53
CA SER A 119 9.27 -5.51 8.30
C SER A 119 8.29 -5.15 9.40
N LEU A 120 6.99 -5.37 9.20
CA LEU A 120 5.96 -5.14 10.22
C LEU A 120 6.02 -6.21 11.32
N GLY A 121 6.19 -7.48 10.96
CA GLY A 121 6.33 -8.57 11.92
C GLY A 121 7.60 -8.50 12.75
N ALA A 122 8.71 -8.02 12.17
CA ALA A 122 9.99 -7.86 12.84
C ALA A 122 10.14 -6.52 13.59
N GLU A 123 9.14 -5.61 13.51
CA GLU A 123 9.21 -4.23 14.00
C GLU A 123 10.50 -3.48 13.55
N ALA A 124 11.13 -3.95 12.47
CA ALA A 124 12.41 -3.45 11.97
C ALA A 124 12.48 -3.51 10.45
N VAL A 125 12.92 -2.43 9.80
CA VAL A 125 13.02 -2.34 8.35
C VAL A 125 14.43 -2.69 7.88
N LYS A 126 14.68 -3.98 7.54
CA LYS A 126 15.94 -4.50 7.01
C LYS A 126 15.83 -4.79 5.50
N LEU A 127 15.77 -3.73 4.69
CA LEU A 127 15.45 -3.82 3.25
C LEU A 127 16.30 -4.85 2.48
N ARG A 128 17.63 -4.85 2.66
CA ARG A 128 18.52 -5.72 1.89
C ARG A 128 18.37 -7.20 2.25
N GLU A 129 18.27 -7.49 3.54
CA GLU A 129 18.14 -8.86 4.07
C GLU A 129 16.81 -9.46 3.61
N PHE A 130 15.71 -8.77 3.87
CA PHE A 130 14.37 -9.22 3.52
C PHE A 130 14.13 -9.27 2.00
N PHE A 131 14.73 -8.34 1.24
CA PHE A 131 14.61 -8.37 -0.23
C PHE A 131 15.25 -9.64 -0.81
N THR A 132 16.47 -9.98 -0.40
CA THR A 132 17.17 -11.15 -0.94
C THR A 132 16.49 -12.47 -0.53
N GLY A 133 15.92 -12.54 0.67
CA GLY A 133 15.16 -13.70 1.15
C GLY A 133 13.85 -13.92 0.36
N ASN A 134 13.21 -12.84 -0.07
CA ASN A 134 11.86 -12.89 -0.66
C ASN A 134 11.81 -12.80 -2.19
N VAL A 135 12.95 -12.92 -2.90
CA VAL A 135 12.96 -12.87 -4.38
C VAL A 135 12.12 -14.00 -4.99
N ARG A 136 12.28 -15.22 -4.50
CA ARG A 136 11.57 -16.39 -5.06
C ARG A 136 10.04 -16.32 -4.86
N PRO A 137 9.50 -16.08 -3.64
CA PRO A 137 8.07 -15.86 -3.47
C PRO A 137 7.56 -14.63 -4.21
N GLY A 138 8.34 -13.54 -4.27
CA GLY A 138 7.98 -12.33 -5.01
C GLY A 138 7.83 -12.57 -6.52
N VAL A 139 8.73 -13.34 -7.15
CA VAL A 139 8.60 -13.72 -8.57
C VAL A 139 7.35 -14.58 -8.80
N ARG A 140 7.04 -15.52 -7.89
CA ARG A 140 5.80 -16.31 -7.99
C ARG A 140 4.55 -15.44 -7.89
N LEU A 141 4.56 -14.45 -6.99
CA LEU A 141 3.48 -13.48 -6.87
C LEU A 141 3.33 -12.63 -8.13
N PHE A 142 4.45 -12.15 -8.68
CA PHE A 142 4.46 -11.40 -9.95
C PHE A 142 3.84 -12.22 -11.09
N LEU A 143 4.27 -13.48 -11.27
CA LEU A 143 3.74 -14.35 -12.31
C LEU A 143 2.23 -14.60 -12.13
N PHE A 144 1.78 -14.79 -10.89
CA PHE A 144 0.37 -14.94 -10.59
C PHE A 144 -0.43 -13.68 -10.94
N ARG A 145 0.01 -12.50 -10.46
CA ARG A 145 -0.65 -11.22 -10.75
C ARG A 145 -0.71 -10.94 -12.24
N THR A 146 0.40 -11.14 -12.95
CA THR A 146 0.48 -10.93 -14.40
C THR A 146 -0.41 -11.94 -15.14
N GLY A 147 -0.37 -13.21 -14.75
CA GLY A 147 -1.19 -14.26 -15.36
C GLY A 147 -2.69 -14.00 -15.20
N VAL A 148 -3.13 -13.66 -14.00
CA VAL A 148 -4.55 -13.31 -13.74
C VAL A 148 -4.95 -12.04 -14.52
N SER A 149 -4.10 -11.03 -14.55
CA SER A 149 -4.37 -9.79 -15.30
C SER A 149 -4.50 -10.06 -16.81
N LEU A 150 -3.58 -10.85 -17.38
CA LEU A 150 -3.63 -11.23 -18.80
C LEU A 150 -4.87 -12.08 -19.10
N LEU A 151 -5.25 -13.01 -18.20
CA LEU A 151 -6.46 -13.81 -18.37
C LEU A 151 -7.71 -12.95 -18.38
N VAL A 152 -7.84 -12.02 -17.43
CA VAL A 152 -9.02 -11.16 -17.32
C VAL A 152 -9.09 -10.17 -18.49
N PHE A 153 -8.02 -9.41 -18.74
CA PHE A 153 -8.01 -8.44 -19.85
C PHE A 153 -8.07 -9.12 -21.22
N GLY A 154 -7.35 -10.22 -21.42
CA GLY A 154 -7.43 -11.02 -22.64
C GLY A 154 -8.85 -11.56 -22.85
N GLY A 155 -9.50 -12.04 -21.80
CA GLY A 155 -10.90 -12.48 -21.82
C GLY A 155 -11.85 -11.34 -22.20
N VAL A 156 -11.66 -10.15 -21.64
CA VAL A 156 -12.46 -8.96 -22.03
C VAL A 156 -12.27 -8.59 -23.49
N VAL A 157 -11.02 -8.57 -23.97
CA VAL A 157 -10.73 -8.27 -25.38
C VAL A 157 -11.40 -9.29 -26.31
N VAL A 158 -11.28 -10.58 -26.00
CA VAL A 158 -11.93 -11.66 -26.78
C VAL A 158 -13.44 -11.52 -26.74
N ALA A 159 -14.04 -11.22 -25.59
CA ALA A 159 -15.48 -11.03 -25.46
C ALA A 159 -15.96 -9.80 -26.28
N LEU A 160 -15.24 -8.69 -26.21
CA LEU A 160 -15.57 -7.49 -26.99
C LEU A 160 -15.45 -7.72 -28.49
N LEU A 161 -14.39 -8.41 -28.94
CA LEU A 161 -14.24 -8.80 -30.35
C LEU A 161 -15.38 -9.71 -30.80
N ALA A 162 -15.75 -10.70 -29.95
CA ALA A 162 -16.86 -11.60 -30.25
C ALA A 162 -18.19 -10.84 -30.42
N VAL A 163 -18.49 -9.92 -29.47
CA VAL A 163 -19.70 -9.06 -29.56
C VAL A 163 -19.64 -8.19 -30.78
N GLY A 164 -18.50 -7.54 -31.06
CA GLY A 164 -18.35 -6.69 -32.24
C GLY A 164 -18.56 -7.46 -33.56
N ILE A 165 -17.99 -8.67 -33.69
CA ILE A 165 -18.19 -9.54 -34.85
C ILE A 165 -19.65 -10.03 -34.97
N LEU A 166 -20.29 -10.33 -33.82
CA LEU A 166 -21.67 -10.81 -33.79
C LEU A 166 -22.65 -9.74 -34.24
N VAL A 167 -22.42 -8.47 -33.90
CA VAL A 167 -23.29 -7.33 -34.25
C VAL A 167 -22.90 -6.69 -35.57
N GLY A 168 -21.61 -6.44 -35.79
CA GLY A 168 -21.10 -5.70 -36.97
C GLY A 168 -20.58 -6.58 -38.10
N GLY A 169 -20.46 -7.89 -37.88
CA GLY A 169 -19.93 -8.83 -38.86
C GLY A 169 -18.43 -8.75 -39.04
N TRP A 170 -17.91 -9.49 -40.06
CA TRP A 170 -16.50 -9.48 -40.45
C TRP A 170 -16.37 -8.91 -41.87
N PRO A 171 -15.39 -8.05 -42.19
CA PRO A 171 -14.27 -7.61 -41.35
C PRO A 171 -14.61 -6.42 -40.41
N VAL A 172 -13.84 -6.28 -39.34
CA VAL A 172 -13.98 -5.22 -38.30
C VAL A 172 -14.00 -3.80 -38.88
N THR A 173 -13.36 -3.60 -40.04
CA THR A 173 -13.27 -2.30 -40.72
C THR A 173 -14.60 -1.82 -41.32
N GLN A 174 -15.63 -2.69 -41.37
CA GLN A 174 -16.96 -2.38 -41.92
C GLN A 174 -18.02 -2.20 -40.83
N TRP A 175 -17.62 -2.12 -39.57
CA TRP A 175 -18.56 -1.92 -38.47
C TRP A 175 -19.23 -0.57 -38.58
N ASP A 176 -20.55 -0.60 -38.50
CA ASP A 176 -21.41 0.58 -38.50
C ASP A 176 -21.50 1.23 -37.11
N GLU A 177 -22.18 2.36 -37.02
CA GLU A 177 -22.39 3.06 -35.76
C GLU A 177 -23.13 2.19 -34.72
N GLY A 178 -24.02 1.29 -35.17
CA GLY A 178 -24.76 0.36 -34.30
C GLY A 178 -23.84 -0.64 -33.62
N ALA A 179 -22.86 -1.20 -34.33
CA ALA A 179 -21.85 -2.11 -33.77
C ALA A 179 -20.94 -1.39 -32.77
N ILE A 180 -20.54 -0.16 -33.08
CA ILE A 180 -19.72 0.66 -32.17
C ILE A 180 -20.52 1.00 -30.91
N LEU A 181 -21.79 1.41 -31.02
CA LEU A 181 -22.66 1.68 -29.87
C LEU A 181 -22.88 0.43 -28.98
N ALA A 182 -23.07 -0.74 -29.63
CA ALA A 182 -23.18 -2.01 -28.91
C ALA A 182 -21.91 -2.33 -28.08
N LEU A 183 -20.72 -2.11 -28.70
CA LEU A 183 -19.44 -2.27 -28.00
C LEU A 183 -19.29 -1.32 -26.81
N VAL A 184 -19.67 -0.07 -26.98
CA VAL A 184 -19.62 0.92 -25.87
C VAL A 184 -20.60 0.52 -24.76
N PHE A 185 -21.84 0.19 -25.12
CA PHE A 185 -22.89 -0.08 -24.15
C PHE A 185 -22.67 -1.39 -23.37
N LEU A 186 -22.16 -2.44 -24.02
CA LEU A 186 -21.82 -3.72 -23.39
C LEU A 186 -20.40 -3.72 -22.86
N GLY A 187 -19.48 -3.06 -23.52
CA GLY A 187 -18.06 -3.04 -23.18
C GLY A 187 -17.75 -2.30 -21.89
N ILE A 188 -18.40 -1.15 -21.65
CA ILE A 188 -18.17 -0.39 -20.41
C ILE A 188 -18.55 -1.20 -19.18
N PRO A 189 -19.76 -1.78 -19.05
CA PRO A 189 -20.11 -2.62 -17.90
C PRO A 189 -19.22 -3.85 -17.77
N LEU A 190 -18.87 -4.50 -18.87
CA LEU A 190 -17.97 -5.65 -18.86
C LEU A 190 -16.57 -5.28 -18.37
N LEU A 191 -16.02 -4.17 -18.84
CA LEU A 191 -14.73 -3.66 -18.41
C LEU A 191 -14.74 -3.26 -16.93
N LEU A 192 -15.79 -2.57 -16.47
CA LEU A 192 -15.97 -2.20 -15.07
C LEU A 192 -16.08 -3.44 -14.18
N GLY A 193 -16.88 -4.43 -14.58
CA GLY A 193 -17.04 -5.68 -13.84
C GLY A 193 -15.73 -6.48 -13.77
N ALA A 194 -15.03 -6.62 -14.89
CA ALA A 194 -13.74 -7.29 -14.96
C ALA A 194 -12.66 -6.58 -14.12
N THR A 195 -12.64 -5.26 -14.17
CA THR A 195 -11.75 -4.42 -13.37
C THR A 195 -12.03 -4.58 -11.87
N PHE A 196 -13.31 -4.57 -11.48
CA PHE A 196 -13.70 -4.78 -10.09
C PHE A 196 -13.32 -6.17 -9.61
N ALA A 197 -13.62 -7.22 -10.38
CA ALA A 197 -13.26 -8.60 -10.05
C ALA A 197 -11.73 -8.78 -9.93
N LEU A 198 -10.98 -8.22 -10.89
CA LEU A 198 -9.51 -8.25 -10.84
C LEU A 198 -8.98 -7.50 -9.62
N GLY A 199 -9.53 -6.31 -9.33
CA GLY A 199 -9.16 -5.52 -8.16
C GLY A 199 -9.41 -6.26 -6.86
N LEU A 200 -10.53 -6.99 -6.75
CA LEU A 200 -10.84 -7.82 -5.60
C LEU A 200 -9.83 -8.98 -5.44
N VAL A 201 -9.58 -9.74 -6.50
CA VAL A 201 -8.63 -10.85 -6.49
C VAL A 201 -7.21 -10.37 -6.14
N LEU A 202 -6.73 -9.31 -6.78
CA LEU A 202 -5.40 -8.76 -6.52
C LEU A 202 -5.32 -8.10 -5.13
N GLY A 203 -6.39 -7.44 -4.69
CA GLY A 203 -6.50 -6.86 -3.36
C GLY A 203 -6.43 -7.92 -2.26
N LEU A 204 -7.24 -8.98 -2.35
CA LEU A 204 -7.19 -10.10 -1.41
C LEU A 204 -5.83 -10.81 -1.46
N THR A 205 -5.26 -10.97 -2.66
CA THR A 205 -3.91 -11.54 -2.81
C THR A 205 -2.87 -10.75 -2.03
N THR A 206 -2.88 -9.43 -2.19
CA THR A 206 -1.96 -8.57 -1.46
C THR A 206 -2.20 -8.60 0.05
N THR A 207 -3.47 -8.54 0.46
CA THR A 207 -3.85 -8.36 1.86
C THR A 207 -3.69 -9.63 2.70
N PHE A 208 -4.11 -10.78 2.18
CA PHE A 208 -4.18 -12.04 2.93
C PHE A 208 -3.24 -13.13 2.40
N ILE A 209 -3.11 -13.25 1.06
CA ILE A 209 -2.33 -14.34 0.48
C ILE A 209 -0.84 -14.12 0.69
N VAL A 210 -0.34 -12.88 0.58
CA VAL A 210 1.07 -12.55 0.85
C VAL A 210 1.47 -12.91 2.28
N PRO A 211 0.74 -12.49 3.36
CA PRO A 211 1.02 -12.93 4.71
C PRO A 211 0.94 -14.45 4.90
N THR A 212 -0.07 -15.12 4.34
CA THR A 212 -0.22 -16.58 4.41
C THR A 212 0.95 -17.30 3.73
N MET A 213 1.44 -16.79 2.59
CA MET A 213 2.65 -17.34 1.94
C MET A 213 3.88 -17.20 2.82
N LEU A 214 3.99 -16.09 3.55
CA LEU A 214 5.12 -15.81 4.45
C LEU A 214 5.06 -16.68 5.71
N ALA A 215 3.87 -16.81 6.33
CA ALA A 215 3.67 -17.58 7.56
C ALA A 215 3.96 -19.08 7.37
N GLU A 216 3.52 -19.67 6.26
CA GLU A 216 3.57 -21.10 6.02
C GLU A 216 4.58 -21.53 4.93
N ASP A 217 5.40 -20.60 4.38
CA ASP A 217 6.34 -20.83 3.24
C ASP A 217 5.67 -21.57 2.05
N ARG A 218 4.45 -21.17 1.70
CA ARG A 218 3.64 -21.82 0.67
C ARG A 218 3.68 -21.06 -0.65
N GLY A 219 3.32 -21.78 -1.74
CA GLY A 219 3.07 -21.16 -3.04
C GLY A 219 1.72 -20.43 -3.09
N VAL A 220 1.57 -19.47 -4.04
CA VAL A 220 0.37 -18.62 -4.19
C VAL A 220 -0.94 -19.44 -4.24
N PHE A 221 -1.02 -20.50 -5.05
CA PHE A 221 -2.23 -21.31 -5.19
C PHE A 221 -2.58 -22.09 -3.93
N SER A 222 -1.58 -22.59 -3.19
CA SER A 222 -1.82 -23.29 -1.94
C SER A 222 -2.22 -22.32 -0.83
N ALA A 223 -1.66 -21.11 -0.80
CA ALA A 223 -2.06 -20.04 0.10
C ALA A 223 -3.51 -19.60 -0.20
N TRP A 224 -3.91 -19.46 -1.46
CA TRP A 224 -5.29 -19.21 -1.85
C TRP A 224 -6.24 -20.31 -1.35
N ARG A 225 -5.86 -21.60 -1.52
CA ARG A 225 -6.68 -22.70 -1.01
C ARG A 225 -6.81 -22.67 0.52
N ARG A 226 -5.72 -22.36 1.22
CA ARG A 226 -5.73 -22.24 2.69
C ARG A 226 -6.64 -21.09 3.14
N PHE A 227 -6.49 -19.91 2.51
CA PHE A 227 -7.33 -18.75 2.80
C PHE A 227 -8.81 -18.98 2.51
N LEU A 228 -9.14 -19.65 1.40
CA LEU A 228 -10.53 -20.02 1.11
C LEU A 228 -11.12 -20.98 2.15
N GLY A 229 -10.29 -21.85 2.76
CA GLY A 229 -10.70 -22.65 3.92
C GLY A 229 -11.07 -21.76 5.10
N VAL A 230 -10.20 -20.81 5.46
CA VAL A 230 -10.46 -19.84 6.54
C VAL A 230 -11.74 -19.03 6.29
N VAL A 231 -11.95 -18.57 5.04
CA VAL A 231 -13.20 -17.87 4.66
C VAL A 231 -14.44 -18.75 4.79
N ALA A 232 -14.30 -20.06 4.52
CA ALA A 232 -15.42 -21.02 4.66
C ALA A 232 -15.75 -21.33 6.12
N ASP A 233 -14.75 -21.34 6.99
CA ASP A 233 -14.90 -21.60 8.42
C ASP A 233 -15.48 -20.38 9.15
N GLU A 234 -15.00 -19.15 8.83
CA GLU A 234 -15.40 -17.89 9.50
C GLU A 234 -15.85 -16.83 8.48
N PRO A 235 -16.92 -17.06 7.69
CA PRO A 235 -17.32 -16.16 6.61
C PRO A 235 -17.80 -14.79 7.11
N VAL A 236 -18.38 -14.75 8.31
CA VAL A 236 -18.93 -13.51 8.89
C VAL A 236 -17.81 -12.55 9.28
N GLU A 237 -16.73 -13.03 9.85
CA GLU A 237 -15.60 -12.18 10.25
C GLU A 237 -14.89 -11.57 9.03
N ILE A 238 -14.69 -12.37 7.99
CA ILE A 238 -14.12 -11.86 6.73
C ILE A 238 -15.05 -10.83 6.07
N LEU A 239 -16.38 -11.05 6.11
CA LEU A 239 -17.35 -10.07 5.60
C LEU A 239 -17.31 -8.76 6.41
N VAL A 240 -17.29 -8.84 7.73
CA VAL A 240 -17.17 -7.67 8.63
C VAL A 240 -15.89 -6.92 8.35
N TYR A 241 -14.74 -7.65 8.22
CA TYR A 241 -13.48 -7.04 7.80
C TYR A 241 -13.62 -6.27 6.48
N LEU A 242 -14.22 -6.89 5.44
CA LEU A 242 -14.39 -6.24 4.14
C LEU A 242 -15.22 -4.95 4.24
N VAL A 243 -16.28 -4.96 5.03
CA VAL A 243 -17.13 -3.77 5.24
C VAL A 243 -16.33 -2.68 5.97
N ILE A 244 -15.67 -3.02 7.07
CA ILE A 244 -14.86 -2.06 7.84
C ILE A 244 -13.71 -1.54 6.95
N ASN A 245 -13.00 -2.40 6.24
CA ASN A 245 -11.90 -2.01 5.34
C ASN A 245 -12.41 -1.09 4.19
N PHE A 246 -13.64 -1.29 3.72
CA PHE A 246 -14.26 -0.40 2.73
C PHE A 246 -14.53 0.99 3.33
N VAL A 247 -15.12 1.07 4.52
CA VAL A 247 -15.35 2.34 5.22
C VAL A 247 -14.04 3.05 5.55
N LEU A 248 -13.06 2.32 6.09
CA LEU A 248 -11.71 2.83 6.32
C LEU A 248 -11.04 3.30 5.02
N GLY A 249 -11.26 2.56 3.93
CA GLY A 249 -10.76 2.94 2.61
C GLY A 249 -11.30 4.29 2.16
N ILE A 250 -12.59 4.58 2.38
CA ILE A 250 -13.20 5.89 2.10
C ILE A 250 -12.60 6.96 3.01
N ALA A 251 -12.54 6.72 4.32
CA ALA A 251 -12.02 7.68 5.29
C ALA A 251 -10.54 8.04 5.01
N ILE A 252 -9.71 7.03 4.78
CA ILE A 252 -8.31 7.20 4.43
C ILE A 252 -8.18 7.88 3.06
N GLY A 253 -9.02 7.53 2.09
CA GLY A 253 -9.06 8.17 0.77
C GLY A 253 -9.36 9.66 0.86
N LEU A 254 -10.34 10.06 1.66
CA LEU A 254 -10.66 11.46 1.92
C LEU A 254 -9.50 12.19 2.64
N ALA A 255 -8.94 11.57 3.68
CA ALA A 255 -7.82 12.15 4.42
C ALA A 255 -6.57 12.32 3.55
N THR A 256 -6.19 11.29 2.79
CA THR A 256 -5.04 11.35 1.87
C THR A 256 -5.30 12.31 0.72
N GLY A 257 -6.53 12.36 0.19
CA GLY A 257 -6.94 13.32 -0.85
C GLY A 257 -6.82 14.77 -0.36
N ALA A 258 -7.31 15.06 0.84
CA ALA A 258 -7.19 16.40 1.45
C ALA A 258 -5.73 16.79 1.68
N LEU A 259 -4.89 15.86 2.19
CA LEU A 259 -3.46 16.12 2.38
C LEU A 259 -2.72 16.29 1.06
N THR A 260 -3.05 15.50 0.04
CA THR A 260 -2.48 15.65 -1.32
C THR A 260 -2.86 17.00 -1.93
N LEU A 261 -4.11 17.45 -1.76
CA LEU A 261 -4.54 18.77 -2.20
C LEU A 261 -3.80 19.88 -1.46
N ALA A 262 -3.65 19.76 -0.14
CA ALA A 262 -2.86 20.71 0.65
C ALA A 262 -1.40 20.78 0.18
N LEU A 263 -0.77 19.61 -0.07
CA LEU A 263 0.58 19.53 -0.64
C LEU A 263 0.66 20.17 -2.03
N LEU A 264 -0.34 19.93 -2.88
CA LEU A 264 -0.40 20.55 -4.21
C LEU A 264 -0.43 22.09 -4.11
N ILE A 265 -1.18 22.63 -3.15
CA ILE A 265 -1.23 24.07 -2.89
C ILE A 265 0.13 24.55 -2.36
N VAL A 266 0.68 23.89 -1.34
CA VAL A 266 1.95 24.30 -0.70
C VAL A 266 3.13 24.26 -1.65
N VAL A 267 3.18 23.31 -2.57
CA VAL A 267 4.27 23.14 -3.53
C VAL A 267 3.95 23.85 -4.86
N GLY A 268 2.72 23.71 -5.36
CA GLY A 268 2.30 24.21 -6.67
C GLY A 268 2.17 25.74 -6.70
N VAL A 269 1.61 26.36 -5.65
CA VAL A 269 1.45 27.82 -5.62
C VAL A 269 2.80 28.56 -5.67
N PRO A 270 3.83 28.21 -4.87
CA PRO A 270 5.16 28.79 -5.03
C PRO A 270 5.76 28.58 -6.42
N ALA A 271 5.60 27.38 -6.99
CA ALA A 271 6.08 27.09 -8.35
C ALA A 271 5.39 27.99 -9.39
N LEU A 272 4.09 28.22 -9.27
CA LEU A 272 3.33 29.15 -10.12
C LEU A 272 3.77 30.59 -9.92
N LEU A 273 3.96 31.03 -8.66
CA LEU A 273 4.41 32.40 -8.35
C LEU A 273 5.81 32.73 -8.92
N VAL A 274 6.68 31.73 -9.05
CA VAL A 274 7.96 31.85 -9.74
C VAL A 274 7.80 31.83 -11.25
N SER A 275 6.93 30.94 -11.76
CA SER A 275 6.74 30.71 -13.19
C SER A 275 6.07 31.89 -13.91
N LEU A 276 5.07 32.50 -13.27
CA LEU A 276 4.28 33.57 -13.86
C LEU A 276 5.10 34.83 -14.20
N PRO A 277 5.93 35.38 -13.29
CA PRO A 277 6.82 36.49 -13.61
C PRO A 277 7.82 36.17 -14.72
N VAL A 278 8.39 34.95 -14.72
CA VAL A 278 9.34 34.51 -15.75
C VAL A 278 8.68 34.57 -17.13
N LEU A 279 7.46 34.05 -17.27
CA LEU A 279 6.69 34.07 -18.52
C LEU A 279 6.30 35.48 -18.95
N LEU A 280 5.89 36.34 -18.00
CA LEU A 280 5.44 37.70 -18.29
C LEU A 280 6.60 38.65 -18.64
N THR A 281 7.80 38.43 -18.07
CA THR A 281 8.95 39.33 -18.30
C THR A 281 9.86 38.89 -19.42
N VAL A 282 10.11 37.59 -19.54
CA VAL A 282 11.05 36.99 -20.51
C VAL A 282 10.33 36.43 -21.74
N GLY A 283 9.02 36.18 -21.62
CA GLY A 283 8.24 35.50 -22.65
C GLY A 283 8.63 34.03 -22.83
N VAL A 284 8.20 33.43 -23.92
CA VAL A 284 8.53 32.04 -24.26
C VAL A 284 9.85 32.00 -25.03
N THR A 285 10.94 31.74 -24.32
CA THR A 285 12.30 31.63 -24.89
C THR A 285 12.92 30.29 -24.42
N PRO A 286 13.99 29.79 -25.08
CA PRO A 286 14.69 28.61 -24.58
C PRO A 286 15.19 28.76 -23.14
N LEU A 287 15.57 29.96 -22.73
CA LEU A 287 16.03 30.24 -21.37
C LEU A 287 14.88 30.14 -20.37
N SER A 288 13.74 30.80 -20.64
CA SER A 288 12.55 30.71 -19.77
C SER A 288 12.04 29.25 -19.70
N GLY A 289 12.03 28.53 -20.83
CA GLY A 289 11.69 27.10 -20.87
C GLY A 289 12.58 26.25 -19.95
N THR A 290 13.89 26.49 -19.97
CA THR A 290 14.82 25.78 -19.07
C THR A 290 14.56 26.10 -17.60
N VAL A 291 14.36 27.38 -17.25
CA VAL A 291 14.05 27.80 -15.87
C VAL A 291 12.75 27.15 -15.39
N LEU A 292 11.70 27.19 -16.21
CA LEU A 292 10.41 26.57 -15.89
C LEU A 292 10.53 25.07 -15.71
N LEU A 293 11.28 24.38 -16.60
CA LEU A 293 11.55 22.96 -16.48
C LEU A 293 12.18 22.61 -15.13
N VAL A 294 13.21 23.37 -14.72
CA VAL A 294 13.90 23.14 -13.43
C VAL A 294 12.96 23.40 -12.25
N VAL A 295 12.18 24.47 -12.28
CA VAL A 295 11.22 24.80 -11.20
C VAL A 295 10.16 23.71 -11.08
N TRP A 296 9.55 23.28 -12.18
CA TRP A 296 8.51 22.27 -12.15
C TRP A 296 9.05 20.86 -11.86
N LEU A 297 10.27 20.55 -12.30
CA LEU A 297 10.93 19.31 -11.92
C LEU A 297 11.21 19.25 -10.42
N ALA A 298 11.75 20.34 -9.84
CA ALA A 298 12.00 20.42 -8.41
C ALA A 298 10.69 20.35 -7.60
N ALA A 299 9.67 21.09 -8.02
CA ALA A 299 8.34 21.04 -7.40
C ALA A 299 7.72 19.64 -7.50
N GLY A 300 7.82 18.99 -8.66
CA GLY A 300 7.33 17.62 -8.88
C GLY A 300 8.03 16.59 -8.00
N VAL A 301 9.35 16.67 -7.87
CA VAL A 301 10.13 15.78 -6.99
C VAL A 301 9.74 16.01 -5.52
N LEU A 302 9.64 17.27 -5.09
CA LEU A 302 9.24 17.61 -3.71
C LEU A 302 7.83 17.08 -3.42
N PHE A 303 6.88 17.33 -4.31
CA PHE A 303 5.51 16.87 -4.20
C PHE A 303 5.43 15.33 -4.15
N PHE A 304 6.20 14.66 -5.01
CA PHE A 304 6.26 13.19 -5.04
C PHE A 304 6.80 12.61 -3.73
N VAL A 305 7.93 13.13 -3.23
CA VAL A 305 8.52 12.67 -1.96
C VAL A 305 7.57 12.93 -0.79
N ALA A 306 6.94 14.10 -0.74
CA ALA A 306 5.97 14.42 0.29
C ALA A 306 4.76 13.47 0.28
N ASN A 307 4.23 13.11 -0.91
CA ASN A 307 3.16 12.12 -1.04
C ASN A 307 3.60 10.71 -0.58
N LEU A 308 4.84 10.31 -0.84
CA LEU A 308 5.37 9.04 -0.32
C LEU A 308 5.36 9.04 1.21
N LEU A 309 5.80 10.13 1.84
CA LEU A 309 5.80 10.25 3.30
C LEU A 309 4.39 10.24 3.89
N VAL A 310 3.44 10.93 3.24
CA VAL A 310 2.01 10.87 3.63
C VAL A 310 1.46 9.45 3.52
N ALA A 311 1.85 8.70 2.51
CA ALA A 311 1.38 7.33 2.32
C ALA A 311 1.86 6.35 3.42
N VAL A 312 3.01 6.62 4.08
CA VAL A 312 3.60 5.72 5.10
C VAL A 312 2.60 5.38 6.21
N PRO A 313 2.05 6.32 7.00
CA PRO A 313 1.18 5.98 8.12
C PRO A 313 -0.10 5.27 7.66
N PHE A 314 -0.74 5.72 6.58
CA PHE A 314 -2.01 5.16 6.14
C PHE A 314 -1.87 3.72 5.61
N ARG A 315 -0.80 3.44 4.84
CA ARG A 315 -0.56 2.09 4.32
C ARG A 315 -0.10 1.14 5.43
N THR A 316 0.72 1.61 6.37
CA THR A 316 1.15 0.84 7.53
C THR A 316 -0.06 0.47 8.40
N PHE A 317 -0.91 1.42 8.70
CA PHE A 317 -2.15 1.20 9.46
C PHE A 317 -3.06 0.15 8.79
N ARG A 318 -3.36 0.31 7.50
CA ARG A 318 -4.18 -0.67 6.78
C ARG A 318 -3.57 -2.06 6.76
N ARG A 319 -2.23 -2.13 6.70
CA ARG A 319 -1.54 -3.42 6.70
C ARG A 319 -1.60 -4.08 8.07
N TYR A 320 -1.34 -3.33 9.15
CA TYR A 320 -1.50 -3.86 10.51
C TYR A 320 -2.92 -4.33 10.77
N TYR A 321 -3.93 -3.55 10.40
CA TYR A 321 -5.32 -3.93 10.52
C TYR A 321 -5.62 -5.29 9.86
N ALA A 322 -5.17 -5.48 8.63
CA ALA A 322 -5.36 -6.73 7.91
C ALA A 322 -4.62 -7.91 8.57
N LEU A 323 -3.40 -7.69 9.07
CA LEU A 323 -2.59 -8.74 9.73
C LEU A 323 -3.16 -9.13 11.09
N LEU A 324 -3.65 -8.18 11.86
CA LEU A 324 -4.28 -8.44 13.15
C LEU A 324 -5.59 -9.22 12.98
N VAL A 325 -6.45 -8.82 12.06
CA VAL A 325 -7.67 -9.58 11.74
C VAL A 325 -7.35 -10.99 11.26
N LEU A 326 -6.35 -11.16 10.37
CA LEU A 326 -5.96 -12.49 9.88
C LEU A 326 -5.53 -13.42 11.01
N GLY A 327 -4.71 -12.93 11.93
CA GLY A 327 -4.26 -13.73 13.07
C GLY A 327 -5.32 -13.89 14.17
N ASP A 328 -6.39 -13.06 14.22
CA ASP A 328 -7.54 -13.29 15.10
C ASP A 328 -8.45 -14.39 14.57
N VAL A 329 -8.57 -14.49 13.24
CA VAL A 329 -9.34 -15.54 12.57
C VAL A 329 -8.58 -16.87 12.60
N ASP A 330 -7.26 -16.85 12.43
CA ASP A 330 -6.44 -18.05 12.40
C ASP A 330 -5.05 -17.77 13.00
N ALA A 331 -4.81 -18.29 14.20
CA ALA A 331 -3.57 -18.07 14.96
C ALA A 331 -2.31 -18.61 14.25
N ASP A 332 -2.45 -19.61 13.38
CA ASP A 332 -1.33 -20.16 12.59
C ASP A 332 -0.87 -19.16 11.50
N LEU A 333 -1.73 -18.22 11.14
CA LEU A 333 -1.45 -17.19 10.15
C LEU A 333 -1.03 -15.84 10.77
N ASP A 334 -0.78 -15.80 12.08
CA ASP A 334 -0.34 -14.59 12.76
C ASP A 334 1.12 -14.26 12.45
N VAL A 335 1.32 -13.23 11.65
CA VAL A 335 2.66 -12.71 11.24
C VAL A 335 3.17 -11.62 12.19
N VAL A 336 2.31 -11.10 13.08
CA VAL A 336 2.63 -10.00 14.00
C VAL A 336 2.37 -10.31 15.49
N PRO A 337 2.75 -11.49 16.01
CA PRO A 337 2.37 -11.92 17.37
C PRO A 337 2.95 -11.02 18.46
N THR A 338 4.16 -10.49 18.26
CA THR A 338 4.82 -9.57 19.19
C THR A 338 4.11 -8.24 19.29
N THR A 339 3.76 -7.64 18.15
CA THR A 339 3.01 -6.38 18.11
C THR A 339 1.62 -6.56 18.71
N ARG A 340 0.92 -7.65 18.36
CA ARG A 340 -0.39 -7.98 18.93
C ARG A 340 -0.36 -8.08 20.46
N ALA A 341 0.57 -8.87 20.99
CA ALA A 341 0.71 -9.03 22.43
C ALA A 341 1.01 -7.71 23.15
N ALA A 342 1.85 -6.88 22.53
CA ALA A 342 2.27 -5.62 23.11
C ALA A 342 1.14 -4.57 23.10
N VAL A 343 0.37 -4.48 22.01
CA VAL A 343 -0.75 -3.52 21.89
C VAL A 343 -1.88 -3.90 22.87
N ARG A 344 -2.20 -5.19 22.98
CA ARG A 344 -3.25 -5.68 23.89
C ARG A 344 -2.85 -5.61 25.36
N ALA A 345 -1.55 -5.66 25.68
CA ALA A 345 -1.06 -5.42 27.04
C ALA A 345 -1.19 -3.94 27.43
N ASP A 346 -0.87 -3.01 26.51
CA ASP A 346 -0.98 -1.57 26.75
C ASP A 346 -2.47 -1.12 26.84
N GLY A 347 -3.38 -1.72 26.07
CA GLY A 347 -4.82 -1.42 26.10
C GLY A 347 -5.56 -1.94 27.34
N GLY A 348 -4.94 -2.82 28.12
CA GLY A 348 -5.48 -3.30 29.41
C GLY A 348 -5.13 -2.43 30.62
N GLU A 349 -4.23 -1.47 30.47
CA GLU A 349 -3.88 -0.47 31.47
C GLU A 349 -4.45 0.91 31.12
N GLU A 350 -5.77 1.04 31.09
CA GLU A 350 -6.37 2.34 31.35
C GLU A 350 -6.14 2.63 32.85
N PRO A 351 -5.34 3.66 33.21
CA PRO A 351 -5.41 4.15 34.59
C PRO A 351 -6.81 4.75 34.72
N PHE A 352 -7.72 4.03 35.35
CA PHE A 352 -8.84 4.66 36.01
C PHE A 352 -8.23 5.63 37.01
N ASP A 353 -8.10 6.88 36.63
CA ASP A 353 -7.93 7.99 37.54
C ASP A 353 -9.17 8.04 38.44
N ASP A 354 -9.18 7.21 39.48
CA ASP A 354 -10.02 7.38 40.68
C ASP A 354 -9.55 8.62 41.44
N GLU A 355 -9.44 9.76 40.78
CA GLU A 355 -9.42 11.08 41.40
C GLU A 355 -10.79 11.75 41.28
N ALA A 356 -11.80 11.10 41.82
CA ALA A 356 -12.97 11.80 42.29
C ALA A 356 -13.00 11.68 43.81
N GLY A 357 -12.03 12.30 44.44
CA GLY A 357 -12.08 12.60 45.87
C GLY A 357 -13.27 13.50 46.15
N THR A 358 -14.38 12.91 46.50
CA THR A 358 -15.41 13.61 47.22
C THR A 358 -14.94 13.84 48.64
N ASP A 359 -14.30 14.99 48.81
CA ASP A 359 -14.19 15.65 50.11
C ASP A 359 -15.61 16.00 50.60
N VAL A 360 -16.17 15.17 51.46
CA VAL A 360 -17.31 15.53 52.32
C VAL A 360 -16.83 15.39 53.74
N GLY A 361 -16.35 16.54 54.27
CA GLY A 361 -16.23 16.70 55.71
C GLY A 361 -17.60 16.57 56.37
N ASP A 362 -17.67 15.77 57.41
CA ASP A 362 -18.51 16.11 58.55
C ASP A 362 -17.89 15.48 59.80
N GLY A 363 -17.89 16.29 60.85
CA GLY A 363 -17.26 16.04 62.14
C GLY A 363 -18.06 15.05 62.98
N GLY A 364 -17.38 14.50 64.00
CA GLY A 364 -18.05 13.78 65.07
C GLY A 364 -17.08 12.96 65.93
N ASP A 365 -16.62 13.61 66.99
CA ASP A 365 -16.35 13.08 68.33
C ASP A 365 -15.63 11.73 68.55
N ALA A 366 -14.49 11.84 69.24
CA ALA A 366 -13.80 10.81 69.97
C ALA A 366 -14.65 10.16 71.08
N PRO A 367 -14.29 8.95 71.59
CA PRO A 367 -13.42 8.96 72.72
C PRO A 367 -12.34 7.87 72.71
N SER A 368 -11.25 8.27 73.36
CA SER A 368 -10.10 7.51 73.85
C SER A 368 -10.48 6.31 74.78
N VAL A 369 -9.87 5.14 74.49
CA VAL A 369 -9.53 4.21 75.57
C VAL A 369 -8.17 3.59 75.24
N GLY A 370 -7.26 3.69 76.18
CA GLY A 370 -5.92 3.16 76.19
C GLY A 370 -5.86 1.66 76.41
N GLY A 371 -4.71 1.11 76.15
CA GLY A 371 -4.37 -0.28 76.49
C GLY A 371 -2.95 -0.56 76.05
N ASP A 372 -2.12 -0.56 76.99
CA ASP A 372 -0.68 -0.85 77.00
C ASP A 372 -0.33 -2.27 76.57
N ALA A 373 0.91 -2.44 76.17
CA ALA A 373 1.81 -3.52 76.46
C ALA A 373 2.43 -4.34 75.34
N GLU A 374 3.72 -4.19 75.28
CA GLU A 374 4.76 -5.24 75.20
C GLU A 374 4.87 -6.06 73.89
N GLY A 375 5.99 -5.89 73.18
CA GLY A 375 7.21 -6.63 73.40
C GLY A 375 7.31 -7.87 72.52
N GLY A 376 8.25 -7.89 71.56
CA GLY A 376 8.57 -9.12 70.82
C GLY A 376 9.62 -8.88 69.74
N ASP A 377 10.87 -8.98 70.11
CA ASP A 377 12.06 -9.15 69.28
C ASP A 377 11.94 -10.38 68.40
N GLY A 378 12.52 -10.32 67.16
CA GLY A 378 12.71 -11.52 66.38
C GLY A 378 13.04 -11.22 64.90
N ASP A 379 14.23 -10.90 64.68
CA ASP A 379 15.26 -11.69 64.05
C ASP A 379 15.18 -11.77 62.48
N GLY A 380 16.32 -11.41 61.95
CA GLY A 380 16.66 -11.25 60.55
C GLY A 380 16.63 -12.55 59.74
N GLY A 381 16.32 -12.38 58.50
CA GLY A 381 16.44 -13.38 57.47
C GLY A 381 16.92 -12.78 56.15
N THR A 382 18.22 -12.54 56.06
CA THR A 382 18.91 -12.25 54.81
C THR A 382 18.99 -13.50 53.97
N TRP A 383 18.38 -13.49 52.80
CA TRP A 383 18.63 -14.53 51.80
C TRP A 383 19.76 -14.09 50.86
N ASN A 384 20.94 -14.67 51.07
CA ASN A 384 22.10 -14.64 50.23
C ASN A 384 21.84 -15.52 48.98
N VAL A 385 21.98 -14.95 47.82
CA VAL A 385 22.08 -15.67 46.55
C VAL A 385 23.54 -16.10 46.38
N ASP A 386 23.79 -17.38 46.49
CA ASP A 386 25.09 -18.02 46.28
C ASP A 386 25.33 -18.25 44.78
N ARG A 387 26.45 -17.71 44.30
CA ARG A 387 27.03 -17.94 42.98
C ARG A 387 27.84 -19.24 43.05
N GLY A 388 27.38 -20.26 42.32
CA GLY A 388 28.16 -21.47 42.08
C GLY A 388 28.87 -21.41 40.75
N GLU A 389 30.11 -21.00 40.74
CA GLU A 389 31.10 -21.34 39.69
C GLU A 389 31.65 -22.75 39.92
N ARG A 390 32.06 -23.36 38.84
CA ARG A 390 33.01 -24.48 38.62
C ARG A 390 32.39 -25.76 38.11
N GLY A 391 32.92 -26.18 36.95
CA GLY A 391 33.76 -27.32 36.80
C GLY A 391 34.06 -27.65 35.33
N SER A 392 35.27 -27.36 34.98
CA SER A 392 35.97 -27.96 33.84
C SER A 392 36.11 -29.48 34.00
N GLY A 393 35.92 -30.21 32.92
CA GLY A 393 36.20 -31.64 32.86
C GLY A 393 36.57 -32.03 31.42
N ASP A 394 37.88 -32.10 31.21
CA ASP A 394 38.52 -32.79 30.10
C ASP A 394 38.15 -34.29 30.10
N GLY A 395 38.10 -34.88 28.91
CA GLY A 395 38.01 -36.34 28.81
C GLY A 395 37.83 -36.85 27.36
N ASP A 396 38.95 -36.94 26.66
CA ASP A 396 39.38 -38.03 25.73
C ASP A 396 38.40 -38.69 24.74
N ASP A 397 38.77 -38.52 23.50
CA ASP A 397 38.68 -39.42 22.33
C ASP A 397 39.24 -40.84 22.66
N PRO A 398 38.85 -42.00 22.06
CA PRO A 398 39.08 -42.25 20.65
C PRO A 398 38.12 -43.25 19.92
N GLY A 399 38.05 -43.10 18.60
CA GLY A 399 38.25 -44.20 17.65
C GLY A 399 37.08 -45.14 17.31
N GLY A 400 36.92 -45.32 15.98
CA GLY A 400 36.47 -46.63 15.45
C GLY A 400 35.47 -46.62 14.32
N ASP A 401 35.98 -46.60 13.11
CA ASP A 401 35.62 -47.37 11.92
C ASP A 401 34.17 -47.94 11.83
N ARG A 402 33.40 -47.53 10.84
CA ARG A 402 33.03 -48.27 9.61
C ARG A 402 32.10 -47.51 8.70
#